data_fa83935e1eff3a3bec68355d10271936
#
_entry.id   fa83935e1eff3a3bec68355d10271936
#
_cell.length_a   1.000
_cell.length_b   1.000
_cell.length_c   1.000
_cell.angle_alpha   90.00
_cell.angle_beta   90.00
_cell.angle_gamma   90.00
#
_symmetry.space_group_name_H-M   'P 1'
#
loop_
_entity.id
_entity.type
_entity.pdbx_description
1 polymer ?
#
loop_
_entity_poly.entity_id
_entity_poly.type
_entity_poly.pdbx_seq_one_letter_code
_entity_poly.pdbx_strand_id
1 'polypeptide(L)'
;MRTQLNSYLLLCDYCAFEPFPVSKQAFLAYLAFLSKSLSCYRSLVNYVNILKHINKSLGADFSFMHNYDAFLTQRALCRIMGDCVRVTHPVTVDILLNIFQHFDFSNQLHICMHALFLFAFFPFLRISNLVP
;
A
#
# COMPACT_ATOMS: atom_id res chain seq x y z
N MET A 1 -2.25 -9.00 1.01
CA MET A 1 -3.46 -9.26 1.85
C MET A 1 -3.19 -10.17 3.03
N ARG A 2 -2.52 -11.32 2.90
CA ARG A 2 -2.21 -12.23 4.04
C ARG A 2 -1.38 -11.57 5.16
N THR A 3 -0.36 -10.80 4.81
CA THR A 3 0.57 -10.20 5.79
C THR A 3 -0.12 -9.16 6.69
N GLN A 4 -1.02 -8.35 6.13
CA GLN A 4 -1.75 -7.32 6.87
C GLN A 4 -2.75 -7.92 7.86
N LEU A 5 -3.48 -8.95 7.44
CA LEU A 5 -4.40 -9.65 8.32
C LEU A 5 -3.65 -10.38 9.45
N ASN A 6 -2.56 -11.06 9.11
CA ASN A 6 -1.75 -11.77 10.10
C ASN A 6 -1.21 -10.83 11.19
N SER A 7 -0.79 -9.61 10.84
CA SER A 7 -0.33 -8.64 11.84
C SER A 7 -1.41 -8.22 12.82
N TYR A 8 -2.66 -8.12 12.36
CA TYR A 8 -3.80 -7.84 13.22
C TYR A 8 -4.14 -9.03 14.13
N LEU A 9 -4.17 -10.25 13.58
CA LEU A 9 -4.45 -11.47 14.36
C LEU A 9 -3.41 -11.71 15.45
N LEU A 10 -2.13 -11.50 15.15
CA LEU A 10 -1.05 -11.58 16.14
C LEU A 10 -1.21 -10.56 17.27
N LEU A 11 -1.62 -9.33 16.95
CA LEU A 11 -1.91 -8.33 17.98
C LEU A 11 -3.10 -8.76 18.85
N CYS A 12 -4.18 -9.27 18.23
CA CYS A 12 -5.35 -9.74 18.97
C CYS A 12 -4.99 -10.89 19.91
N ASP A 13 -4.19 -11.84 19.46
CA ASP A 13 -3.69 -12.95 20.26
C ASP A 13 -2.84 -12.43 21.44
N TYR A 14 -1.92 -11.53 21.19
CA TYR A 14 -1.08 -10.93 22.23
C TYR A 14 -1.85 -10.12 23.28
N CYS A 15 -2.89 -9.38 22.86
CA CYS A 15 -3.69 -8.53 23.74
C CYS A 15 -4.94 -9.22 24.29
N ALA A 16 -5.17 -10.50 23.97
CA ALA A 16 -6.37 -11.26 24.29
C ALA A 16 -7.68 -10.56 23.83
N PHE A 17 -7.63 -9.94 22.63
CA PHE A 17 -8.82 -9.40 21.99
C PHE A 17 -9.48 -10.44 21.09
N GLU A 18 -10.81 -10.43 21.04
CA GLU A 18 -11.53 -11.15 20.00
C GLU A 18 -11.24 -10.48 18.63
N PRO A 19 -10.75 -11.23 17.63
CA PRO A 19 -10.36 -10.65 16.36
C PRO A 19 -11.55 -10.11 15.55
N PHE A 20 -12.71 -10.78 15.63
CA PHE A 20 -13.90 -10.39 14.89
C PHE A 20 -15.19 -10.66 15.68
N PRO A 21 -16.16 -9.73 15.63
CA PRO A 21 -16.13 -8.43 14.96
C PRO A 21 -15.10 -7.49 15.61
N VAL A 22 -14.47 -6.65 14.76
CA VAL A 22 -13.44 -5.71 15.24
C VAL A 22 -14.04 -4.75 16.26
N SER A 23 -13.53 -4.77 17.49
CA SER A 23 -13.95 -3.83 18.54
C SER A 23 -13.22 -2.48 18.41
N LYS A 24 -13.82 -1.40 18.94
CA LYS A 24 -13.17 -0.07 18.99
C LYS A 24 -11.82 -0.15 19.70
N GLN A 25 -11.71 -0.90 20.79
CA GLN A 25 -10.47 -1.02 21.57
C GLN A 25 -9.38 -1.74 20.77
N ALA A 26 -9.71 -2.89 20.15
CA ALA A 26 -8.77 -3.61 19.27
C ALA A 26 -8.31 -2.74 18.10
N PHE A 27 -9.22 -1.97 17.52
CA PHE A 27 -8.89 -1.04 16.44
C PHE A 27 -7.90 0.06 16.86
N LEU A 28 -8.14 0.73 17.99
CA LEU A 28 -7.24 1.76 18.49
C LEU A 28 -5.86 1.19 18.89
N ALA A 29 -5.83 0.02 19.54
CA ALA A 29 -4.59 -0.69 19.85
C ALA A 29 -3.82 -1.04 18.56
N TYR A 30 -4.53 -1.47 17.52
CA TYR A 30 -3.91 -1.77 16.22
C TYR A 30 -3.35 -0.54 15.53
N LEU A 31 -4.03 0.61 15.58
CA LEU A 31 -3.49 1.87 15.07
C LEU A 31 -2.20 2.27 15.80
N ALA A 32 -2.16 2.12 17.12
CA ALA A 32 -0.96 2.40 17.92
C ALA A 32 0.19 1.45 17.54
N PHE A 33 -0.09 0.15 17.37
CA PHE A 33 0.89 -0.83 16.92
C PHE A 33 1.44 -0.50 15.53
N LEU A 34 0.55 -0.21 14.57
CA LEU A 34 0.95 0.13 13.21
C LEU A 34 1.78 1.41 13.14
N SER A 35 1.50 2.39 14.00
CA SER A 35 2.27 3.64 14.05
C SER A 35 3.74 3.44 14.44
N LYS A 36 4.04 2.38 15.16
CA LYS A 36 5.43 1.99 15.53
C LYS A 36 6.10 1.11 14.49
N SER A 37 5.29 0.32 13.78
CA SER A 37 5.78 -0.69 12.82
C SER A 37 5.93 -0.15 11.41
N LEU A 38 5.19 0.89 11.05
CA LEU A 38 5.14 1.46 9.70
C LEU A 38 5.77 2.85 9.67
N SER A 39 6.49 3.14 8.61
CA SER A 39 7.16 4.43 8.39
C SER A 39 6.26 5.49 7.71
N CYS A 40 5.06 5.12 7.25
CA CYS A 40 4.26 5.97 6.36
C CYS A 40 2.77 5.77 6.63
N TYR A 41 2.04 6.90 6.77
CA TYR A 41 0.61 6.90 7.02
C TYR A 41 -0.21 6.23 5.92
N ARG A 42 0.19 6.36 4.66
CA ARG A 42 -0.48 5.71 3.52
C ARG A 42 -0.47 4.18 3.64
N SER A 43 0.63 3.62 4.15
CA SER A 43 0.70 2.19 4.44
C SER A 43 -0.29 1.79 5.54
N LEU A 44 -0.38 2.58 6.62
CA LEU A 44 -1.33 2.37 7.70
C LEU A 44 -2.78 2.34 7.18
N VAL A 45 -3.15 3.30 6.33
CA VAL A 45 -4.49 3.36 5.71
C VAL A 45 -4.81 2.07 4.94
N ASN A 46 -3.84 1.49 4.23
CA ASN A 46 -4.04 0.21 3.52
C ASN A 46 -4.36 -0.94 4.49
N TYR A 47 -3.67 -1.01 5.64
CA TYR A 47 -3.94 -2.01 6.67
C TYR A 47 -5.35 -1.84 7.27
N VAL A 48 -5.75 -0.61 7.56
CA VAL A 48 -7.09 -0.27 8.07
C VAL A 48 -8.19 -0.63 7.06
N ASN A 49 -7.98 -0.34 5.79
CA ASN A 49 -8.95 -0.66 4.74
C ASN A 49 -9.21 -2.17 4.63
N ILE A 50 -8.19 -3.00 4.81
CA ILE A 50 -8.36 -4.45 4.80
C ILE A 50 -9.26 -4.91 5.96
N LEU A 51 -9.04 -4.39 7.18
CA LEU A 51 -9.91 -4.70 8.31
C LEU A 51 -11.35 -4.27 8.05
N LYS A 52 -11.54 -3.07 7.49
CA LYS A 52 -12.85 -2.57 7.10
C LYS A 52 -13.56 -3.51 6.12
N HIS A 53 -12.84 -3.98 5.10
CA HIS A 53 -13.41 -4.92 4.12
C HIS A 53 -13.80 -6.24 4.75
N ILE A 54 -12.93 -6.81 5.60
CA ILE A 54 -13.21 -8.09 6.27
C ILE A 54 -14.40 -7.95 7.22
N ASN A 55 -14.41 -6.90 8.06
CA ASN A 55 -15.50 -6.68 8.99
C ASN A 55 -16.85 -6.49 8.26
N LYS A 56 -16.84 -5.76 7.15
CA LYS A 56 -18.01 -5.60 6.29
C LYS A 56 -18.45 -6.92 5.66
N SER A 57 -17.53 -7.78 5.24
CA SER A 57 -17.87 -9.09 4.67
C SER A 57 -18.50 -10.05 5.70
N LEU A 58 -18.22 -9.84 6.98
CA LEU A 58 -18.84 -10.56 8.10
C LEU A 58 -20.19 -9.95 8.54
N GLY A 59 -20.67 -8.91 7.85
CA GLY A 59 -21.91 -8.23 8.19
C GLY A 59 -21.84 -7.39 9.46
N ALA A 60 -20.64 -7.18 10.02
CA ALA A 60 -20.46 -6.45 11.25
C ALA A 60 -20.35 -4.92 10.99
N ASP A 61 -20.89 -4.13 11.92
CA ASP A 61 -20.83 -2.68 11.84
C ASP A 61 -19.41 -2.16 12.14
N PHE A 62 -18.95 -1.20 11.34
CA PHE A 62 -17.67 -0.54 11.47
C PHE A 62 -17.84 0.98 11.65
N SER A 63 -19.03 1.42 12.09
CA SER A 63 -19.38 2.84 12.26
C SER A 63 -18.51 3.55 13.29
N PHE A 64 -17.94 2.83 14.26
CA PHE A 64 -17.04 3.41 15.26
C PHE A 64 -15.79 4.06 14.65
N MET A 65 -15.42 3.74 13.42
CA MET A 65 -14.35 4.44 12.70
C MET A 65 -14.63 5.94 12.50
N HIS A 66 -15.93 6.30 12.45
CA HIS A 66 -16.37 7.69 12.32
C HIS A 66 -16.54 8.39 13.68
N ASN A 67 -16.33 7.67 14.78
CA ASN A 67 -16.34 8.27 16.11
C ASN A 67 -15.18 9.26 16.26
N TYR A 68 -15.40 10.28 17.06
CA TYR A 68 -14.47 11.37 17.28
C TYR A 68 -13.07 10.91 17.68
N ASP A 69 -12.97 9.92 18.57
CA ASP A 69 -11.68 9.38 19.03
C ASP A 69 -10.89 8.70 17.91
N ALA A 70 -11.56 7.88 17.09
CA ALA A 70 -10.93 7.20 15.96
C ALA A 70 -10.47 8.20 14.91
N PHE A 71 -11.30 9.21 14.63
CA PHE A 71 -10.96 10.29 13.71
C PHE A 71 -9.75 11.11 14.22
N LEU A 72 -9.75 11.53 15.48
CA LEU A 72 -8.62 12.28 16.05
C LEU A 72 -7.33 11.46 16.05
N THR A 73 -7.41 10.17 16.40
CA THR A 73 -6.24 9.27 16.39
C THR A 73 -5.66 9.17 14.97
N GLN A 74 -6.49 8.93 13.98
CA GLN A 74 -6.02 8.85 12.58
C GLN A 74 -5.42 10.17 12.10
N ARG A 75 -6.03 11.30 12.46
CA ARG A 75 -5.52 12.63 12.10
C ARG A 75 -4.17 12.94 12.78
N ALA A 76 -4.02 12.54 14.04
CA ALA A 76 -2.76 12.67 14.76
C ALA A 76 -1.67 11.80 14.12
N LEU A 77 -1.99 10.55 13.78
CA LEU A 77 -1.05 9.64 13.11
C LEU A 77 -0.65 10.15 11.72
N CYS A 78 -1.58 10.73 10.96
CA CYS A 78 -1.28 11.35 9.68
C CYS A 78 -0.23 12.48 9.82
N ARG A 79 -0.35 13.30 10.89
CA ARG A 79 0.62 14.39 11.16
C ARG A 79 1.97 13.86 11.62
N ILE A 80 1.99 12.83 12.47
CA ILE A 80 3.23 12.28 13.05
C ILE A 80 4.02 11.46 12.04
N MET A 81 3.34 10.59 11.29
CA MET A 81 3.98 9.68 10.35
C MET A 81 4.32 10.36 9.02
N GLY A 82 3.57 11.41 8.66
CA GLY A 82 3.70 12.07 7.38
C GLY A 82 3.26 11.19 6.21
N ASP A 83 3.18 11.79 5.04
CA ASP A 83 2.97 11.07 3.79
C ASP A 83 4.34 10.87 3.15
N CYS A 84 4.81 9.62 3.09
CA CYS A 84 6.01 9.28 2.33
C CYS A 84 5.67 9.41 0.84
N VAL A 85 5.69 10.63 0.34
CA VAL A 85 5.64 10.86 -1.09
C VAL A 85 6.98 10.38 -1.65
N ARG A 86 7.00 9.18 -2.22
CA ARG A 86 8.10 8.80 -3.10
C ARG A 86 8.05 9.78 -4.26
N VAL A 87 9.00 10.69 -4.30
CA VAL A 87 9.22 11.52 -5.49
C VAL A 87 9.69 10.57 -6.58
N THR A 88 8.74 10.08 -7.35
CA THR A 88 9.05 9.34 -8.58
C THR A 88 9.33 10.40 -9.64
N HIS A 89 10.59 10.53 -10.00
CA HIS A 89 10.93 11.37 -11.14
C HIS A 89 10.32 10.77 -12.41
N PRO A 90 9.66 11.56 -13.23
CA PRO A 90 9.14 11.08 -14.49
C PRO A 90 10.29 10.58 -15.38
N VAL A 91 10.08 9.47 -16.06
CA VAL A 91 11.02 8.99 -17.06
C VAL A 91 10.97 9.95 -18.24
N THR A 92 12.08 10.63 -18.51
CA THR A 92 12.22 11.54 -19.65
C THR A 92 12.79 10.82 -20.86
N VAL A 93 12.66 11.42 -22.04
CA VAL A 93 13.24 10.87 -23.27
C VAL A 93 14.76 10.69 -23.13
N ASP A 94 15.45 11.63 -22.48
CA ASP A 94 16.90 11.55 -22.27
C ASP A 94 17.31 10.34 -21.43
N ILE A 95 16.53 10.03 -20.38
CA ILE A 95 16.75 8.83 -19.56
C ILE A 95 16.57 7.56 -20.40
N LEU A 96 15.55 7.51 -21.25
CA LEU A 96 15.32 6.37 -22.14
C LEU A 96 16.46 6.21 -23.16
N LEU A 97 16.90 7.29 -23.78
CA LEU A 97 18.02 7.25 -24.73
C LEU A 97 19.31 6.76 -24.05
N ASN A 98 19.60 7.23 -22.83
CA ASN A 98 20.74 6.74 -22.06
C ASN A 98 20.63 5.24 -21.75
N ILE A 99 19.45 4.74 -21.40
CA ILE A 99 19.23 3.30 -21.17
C ILE A 99 19.46 2.51 -22.47
N PHE A 100 18.97 3.01 -23.61
CA PHE A 100 19.08 2.32 -24.90
C PHE A 100 20.51 2.25 -25.44
N GLN A 101 21.39 3.18 -25.07
CA GLN A 101 22.82 3.10 -25.40
C GLN A 101 23.52 1.86 -24.81
N HIS A 102 22.98 1.30 -23.73
CA HIS A 102 23.51 0.09 -23.09
C HIS A 102 22.90 -1.20 -23.62
N PHE A 103 21.98 -1.13 -24.58
CA PHE A 103 21.36 -2.32 -25.15
C PHE A 103 22.20 -2.89 -26.30
N ASP A 104 22.46 -4.18 -26.20
CA ASP A 104 23.02 -4.98 -27.29
C ASP A 104 21.90 -5.48 -28.18
N PHE A 105 21.74 -4.89 -29.34
CA PHE A 105 20.71 -5.27 -30.32
C PHE A 105 20.98 -6.61 -31.03
N SER A 106 22.11 -7.28 -30.74
CA SER A 106 22.32 -8.66 -31.14
C SER A 106 21.60 -9.64 -30.21
N ASN A 107 21.22 -9.18 -29.00
CA ASN A 107 20.51 -9.99 -28.01
C ASN A 107 18.99 -9.76 -28.13
N GLN A 108 18.27 -10.86 -28.42
CA GLN A 108 16.82 -10.82 -28.61
C GLN A 108 16.07 -10.31 -27.36
N LEU A 109 16.58 -10.58 -26.14
CA LEU A 109 16.00 -10.06 -24.91
C LEU A 109 16.07 -8.53 -24.84
N HIS A 110 17.21 -7.93 -25.23
CA HIS A 110 17.38 -6.48 -25.27
C HIS A 110 16.47 -5.83 -26.31
N ILE A 111 16.25 -6.47 -27.47
CA ILE A 111 15.28 -6.01 -28.46
C ILE A 111 13.86 -6.00 -27.89
N CYS A 112 13.46 -7.08 -27.22
CA CYS A 112 12.14 -7.14 -26.56
C CYS A 112 11.99 -6.08 -25.48
N MET A 113 13.01 -5.88 -24.64
CA MET A 113 13.00 -4.83 -23.61
C MET A 113 12.92 -3.42 -24.20
N HIS A 114 13.66 -3.16 -25.30
CA HIS A 114 13.59 -1.89 -26.01
C HIS A 114 12.17 -1.63 -26.54
N ALA A 115 11.55 -2.61 -27.18
CA ALA A 115 10.17 -2.50 -27.63
C ALA A 115 9.19 -2.24 -26.48
N LEU A 116 9.32 -2.98 -25.34
CA LEU A 116 8.50 -2.79 -24.16
C LEU A 116 8.63 -1.36 -23.59
N PHE A 117 9.82 -0.82 -23.49
CA PHE A 117 10.04 0.56 -23.02
C PHE A 117 9.39 1.58 -23.95
N LEU A 118 9.51 1.40 -25.27
CA LEU A 118 8.86 2.29 -26.24
C LEU A 118 7.34 2.22 -26.14
N PHE A 119 6.77 1.02 -26.05
CA PHE A 119 5.32 0.83 -25.88
C PHE A 119 4.82 1.35 -24.52
N ALA A 120 5.60 1.23 -23.46
CA ALA A 120 5.22 1.76 -22.16
C ALA A 120 5.25 3.30 -22.13
N PHE A 121 6.24 3.91 -22.80
CA PHE A 121 6.46 5.35 -22.75
C PHE A 121 5.52 6.12 -23.67
N PHE A 122 5.46 5.78 -24.97
CA PHE A 122 4.69 6.55 -25.94
C PHE A 122 3.17 6.40 -25.82
N PRO A 123 2.61 5.18 -25.69
CA PRO A 123 1.18 5.02 -25.51
C PRO A 123 0.71 5.20 -24.06
N PHE A 124 1.61 5.51 -23.12
CA PHE A 124 1.30 5.58 -21.67
C PHE A 124 0.66 4.29 -21.12
N LEU A 125 1.00 3.16 -21.68
CA LEU A 125 0.47 1.87 -21.26
C LEU A 125 1.04 1.50 -19.88
N ARG A 126 0.18 0.98 -19.01
CA ARG A 126 0.65 0.40 -17.74
C ARG A 126 1.33 -0.94 -18.02
N ILE A 127 2.37 -1.25 -17.25
CA ILE A 127 3.12 -2.53 -17.35
C ILE A 127 2.16 -3.73 -17.28
N SER A 128 1.09 -3.65 -16.47
CA SER A 128 0.05 -4.70 -16.39
C SER A 128 -0.70 -4.95 -17.71
N ASN A 129 -0.61 -4.05 -18.67
CA ASN A 129 -1.24 -4.20 -20.00
C ASN A 129 -0.26 -4.77 -21.04
N LEU A 130 1.02 -4.88 -20.71
CA LEU A 130 2.09 -5.31 -21.61
C LEU A 130 2.57 -6.73 -21.32
N VAL A 131 2.30 -7.24 -20.11
CA VAL A 131 2.74 -8.57 -19.67
C VAL A 131 1.50 -9.35 -19.25
N PRO A 132 1.26 -10.55 -19.82
CA PRO A 132 0.14 -11.41 -19.45
C PRO A 132 0.20 -11.96 -18.02
#